data_48c2f05b8adb789cfdd6460beb41d15f
#
_entry.id   48c2f05b8adb789cfdd6460beb41d15f
#
_cell.length_a   1.000
_cell.length_b   1.000
_cell.length_c   1.000
_cell.angle_alpha   90.00
_cell.angle_beta   90.00
_cell.angle_gamma   90.00
#
_symmetry.space_group_name_H-M   'P 1'
#
loop_
_entity.id
_entity.type
_entity.pdbx_description
1 polymer ?
#
loop_
_entity_poly.entity_id
_entity_poly.type
_entity_poly.pdbx_seq_one_letter_code
_entity_poly.pdbx_strand_id
1 'polypeptide(L)'
;MPDTIRKIDYYYTTTADKPGEGARVLGVLRDAGVNLLAVHAFPSARRTQLDFVPANAAAFLAAAQTAKIKLSKPKTVFLFEGDDRIGAMAAILGKLAAAKINATASEAVCTSGGRFAGLLWVKPKDVNGAAQAL
;
A
#
# COMPACT_ATOMS: atom_id res chain seq x y z
N MET A 1 1.72 -16.25 -16.92
CA MET A 1 1.84 -14.78 -17.05
C MET A 1 2.84 -14.25 -16.05
N PRO A 2 3.72 -13.34 -16.46
CA PRO A 2 4.65 -12.73 -15.50
C PRO A 2 3.90 -11.89 -14.47
N ASP A 3 4.51 -11.69 -13.32
CA ASP A 3 3.97 -10.79 -12.32
C ASP A 3 4.02 -9.36 -12.82
N THR A 4 3.04 -8.57 -12.42
CA THR A 4 3.01 -7.13 -12.66
C THR A 4 3.38 -6.42 -11.37
N ILE A 5 4.38 -5.54 -11.43
CA ILE A 5 4.85 -4.79 -10.28
C ILE A 5 4.83 -3.31 -10.64
N ARG A 6 4.10 -2.51 -9.86
CA ARG A 6 3.96 -1.08 -10.10
C ARG A 6 4.51 -0.27 -8.95
N LYS A 7 5.31 0.72 -9.26
CA LYS A 7 5.73 1.75 -8.31
C LYS A 7 4.61 2.79 -8.24
N ILE A 8 4.02 2.99 -7.08
CA ILE A 8 2.83 3.83 -6.93
C ILE A 8 2.92 4.65 -5.66
N ASP A 9 2.26 5.80 -5.65
CA ASP A 9 2.22 6.66 -4.47
C ASP A 9 1.20 6.13 -3.47
N TYR A 10 1.54 6.25 -2.19
CA TYR A 10 0.61 6.06 -1.10
C TYR A 10 0.69 7.21 -0.12
N TYR A 11 -0.33 7.33 0.70
CA TYR A 11 -0.44 8.37 1.72
C TYR A 11 -0.89 7.73 3.00
N TYR A 12 -0.54 8.31 4.15
CA TYR A 12 -1.05 7.80 5.41
C TYR A 12 -1.62 8.91 6.28
N THR A 13 -2.52 8.52 7.16
CA THR A 13 -3.01 9.34 8.26
C THR A 13 -2.96 8.50 9.53
N THR A 14 -3.13 9.15 10.67
CA THR A 14 -3.28 8.45 11.95
C THR A 14 -4.59 8.84 12.60
N THR A 15 -5.17 7.90 13.34
CA THR A 15 -6.39 8.09 14.11
C THR A 15 -6.16 7.62 15.55
N ALA A 16 -7.13 7.94 16.42
CA ALA A 16 -7.17 7.32 17.73
C ALA A 16 -7.32 5.80 17.57
N ASP A 17 -6.66 5.03 18.41
CA ASP A 17 -6.74 3.56 18.36
C ASP A 17 -7.98 3.11 19.13
N LYS A 18 -9.13 3.21 18.48
CA LYS A 18 -10.41 2.79 19.08
C LYS A 18 -11.39 2.34 17.98
N PRO A 19 -12.39 1.50 18.37
CA PRO A 19 -13.39 1.02 17.40
C PRO A 19 -14.07 2.15 16.65
N GLY A 20 -14.28 1.94 15.34
CA GLY A 20 -15.03 2.86 14.48
C GLY A 20 -14.20 3.92 13.77
N GLU A 21 -12.96 4.17 14.18
CA GLU A 21 -12.15 5.22 13.56
C GLU A 21 -11.77 4.91 12.13
N GLY A 22 -11.38 3.68 11.84
CA GLY A 22 -11.10 3.26 10.47
C GLY A 22 -12.33 3.35 9.59
N ALA A 23 -13.48 2.89 10.09
CA ALA A 23 -14.74 2.96 9.36
C ALA A 23 -15.14 4.41 9.09
N ARG A 24 -14.89 5.31 10.02
CA ARG A 24 -15.19 6.74 9.86
C ARG A 24 -14.40 7.34 8.71
N VAL A 25 -13.09 7.13 8.70
CA VAL A 25 -12.21 7.68 7.65
C VAL A 25 -12.55 7.07 6.29
N LEU A 26 -12.69 5.75 6.22
CA LEU A 26 -13.02 5.07 4.98
C LEU A 26 -14.43 5.45 4.48
N GLY A 27 -15.36 5.69 5.40
CA GLY A 27 -16.69 6.16 5.06
C GLY A 27 -16.70 7.54 4.39
N VAL A 28 -15.84 8.45 4.85
CA VAL A 28 -15.66 9.75 4.22
C VAL A 28 -15.21 9.60 2.76
N LEU A 29 -14.25 8.72 2.52
CA LEU A 29 -13.73 8.48 1.17
C LEU A 29 -14.80 7.82 0.28
N ARG A 30 -15.55 6.86 0.83
CA ARG A 30 -16.69 6.24 0.13
C ARG A 30 -17.70 7.29 -0.32
N ASP A 31 -18.09 8.17 0.59
CA ASP A 31 -19.12 9.19 0.32
C ASP A 31 -18.65 10.19 -0.73
N ALA A 32 -17.34 10.38 -0.85
CA ALA A 32 -16.73 11.23 -1.88
C ALA A 32 -16.49 10.49 -3.20
N GLY A 33 -16.85 9.21 -3.29
CA GLY A 33 -16.66 8.42 -4.51
C GLY A 33 -15.22 8.01 -4.78
N VAL A 34 -14.38 7.99 -3.75
CA VAL A 34 -12.96 7.63 -3.90
C VAL A 34 -12.77 6.13 -3.72
N ASN A 35 -12.20 5.48 -4.74
CA ASN A 35 -11.83 4.09 -4.65
C ASN A 35 -10.37 3.93 -4.27
N LEU A 36 -10.06 2.88 -3.52
CA LEU A 36 -8.72 2.56 -3.07
C LEU A 36 -8.29 1.23 -3.67
N LEU A 37 -7.05 1.18 -4.17
CA LEU A 37 -6.45 -0.08 -4.64
C LEU A 37 -5.99 -0.92 -3.46
N ALA A 38 -5.57 -0.28 -2.38
CA ALA A 38 -5.13 -0.96 -1.17
C ALA A 38 -5.32 -0.09 0.05
N VAL A 39 -5.56 -0.74 1.18
CA VAL A 39 -5.60 -0.13 2.50
C VAL A 39 -4.80 -1.03 3.43
N HIS A 40 -3.93 -0.43 4.22
CA HIS A 40 -3.14 -1.14 5.20
C HIS A 40 -3.21 -0.37 6.52
N ALA A 41 -3.60 -1.03 7.59
CA ALA A 41 -3.79 -0.38 8.88
C ALA A 41 -3.10 -1.17 9.97
N PHE A 42 -2.47 -0.46 10.89
CA PHE A 42 -1.72 -1.08 11.98
C PHE A 42 -1.51 -0.11 13.13
N PRO A 43 -1.32 -0.62 14.35
CA PRO A 43 -1.02 0.25 15.48
C PRO A 43 0.37 0.88 15.34
N SER A 44 0.48 2.16 15.69
CA SER A 44 1.73 2.90 15.65
C SER A 44 1.71 3.99 16.71
N ALA A 45 2.64 3.94 17.66
CA ALA A 45 2.80 4.94 18.72
C ALA A 45 1.48 5.25 19.45
N ARG A 46 0.76 4.23 19.87
CA ARG A 46 -0.53 4.31 20.60
C ARG A 46 -1.67 4.90 19.75
N ARG A 47 -1.45 5.02 18.45
CA ARG A 47 -2.49 5.42 17.49
C ARG A 47 -2.63 4.32 16.45
N THR A 48 -3.54 4.49 15.52
CA THR A 48 -3.65 3.63 14.35
C THR A 48 -3.19 4.40 13.14
N GLN A 49 -2.27 3.83 12.38
CA GLN A 49 -1.87 4.37 11.08
C GLN A 49 -2.65 3.67 9.99
N LEU A 50 -3.18 4.46 9.06
CA LEU A 50 -3.89 3.98 7.89
C LEU A 50 -3.12 4.41 6.65
N ASP A 51 -2.64 3.45 5.88
CA ASP A 51 -1.98 3.70 4.60
C ASP A 51 -3.00 3.50 3.48
N PHE A 52 -3.03 4.45 2.53
CA PHE A 52 -3.99 4.41 1.42
C PHE A 52 -3.25 4.43 0.09
N VAL A 53 -3.63 3.52 -0.80
CA VAL A 53 -3.20 3.54 -2.19
C VAL A 53 -4.43 3.88 -3.03
N PRO A 54 -4.63 5.17 -3.38
CA PRO A 54 -5.84 5.54 -4.12
C PRO A 54 -5.76 5.13 -5.59
N ALA A 55 -6.91 4.78 -6.15
CA ALA A 55 -7.03 4.53 -7.58
C ALA A 55 -6.84 5.82 -8.38
N ASN A 56 -7.30 6.96 -7.83
CA ASN A 56 -7.14 8.29 -8.41
C ASN A 56 -6.64 9.23 -7.33
N ALA A 57 -5.37 9.60 -7.41
CA ALA A 57 -4.73 10.43 -6.38
C ALA A 57 -5.37 11.81 -6.27
N ALA A 58 -5.73 12.44 -7.39
CA ALA A 58 -6.32 13.78 -7.36
C ALA A 58 -7.67 13.79 -6.64
N ALA A 59 -8.54 12.81 -6.92
CA ALA A 59 -9.82 12.68 -6.25
C ALA A 59 -9.66 12.40 -4.76
N PHE A 60 -8.70 11.54 -4.41
CA PHE A 60 -8.40 11.21 -3.03
C PHE A 60 -7.92 12.44 -2.25
N LEU A 61 -6.97 13.19 -2.80
CA LEU A 61 -6.43 14.38 -2.15
C LEU A 61 -7.51 15.46 -1.95
N ALA A 62 -8.37 15.65 -2.95
CA ALA A 62 -9.49 16.60 -2.85
C ALA A 62 -10.47 16.20 -1.75
N ALA A 63 -10.82 14.91 -1.67
CA ALA A 63 -11.73 14.41 -0.64
C ALA A 63 -11.13 14.56 0.76
N ALA A 64 -9.85 14.25 0.91
CA ALA A 64 -9.16 14.37 2.19
C ALA A 64 -9.09 15.84 2.63
N GLN A 65 -8.81 16.76 1.71
CA GLN A 65 -8.76 18.18 2.01
C GLN A 65 -10.13 18.69 2.47
N THR A 66 -11.19 18.34 1.76
CA THR A 66 -12.56 18.75 2.12
C THR A 66 -12.95 18.22 3.50
N ALA A 67 -12.58 16.99 3.81
CA ALA A 67 -12.89 16.36 5.11
C ALA A 67 -11.90 16.72 6.21
N LYS A 68 -10.89 17.53 5.91
CA LYS A 68 -9.83 17.93 6.85
C LYS A 68 -9.07 16.73 7.43
N ILE A 69 -8.85 15.70 6.60
CA ILE A 69 -8.01 14.58 6.95
C ILE A 69 -6.56 14.97 6.69
N LYS A 70 -5.72 14.90 7.72
CA LYS A 70 -4.29 15.20 7.60
C LYS A 70 -3.59 14.02 6.98
N LEU A 71 -3.00 14.22 5.82
CA LEU A 71 -2.24 13.18 5.11
C LEU A 71 -0.75 13.46 5.18
N SER A 72 0.02 12.38 5.12
CA SER A 72 1.47 12.47 4.87
C SER A 72 1.73 13.06 3.49
N LYS A 73 2.99 13.43 3.24
CA LYS A 73 3.45 13.67 1.87
C LYS A 73 3.34 12.36 1.07
N PRO A 74 3.29 12.44 -0.27
CA PRO A 74 3.31 11.22 -1.08
C PRO A 74 4.54 10.38 -0.76
N LYS A 75 4.32 9.09 -0.59
CA LYS A 75 5.37 8.10 -0.35
C LYS A 75 5.23 7.00 -1.39
N THR A 76 6.22 6.15 -1.51
CA THR A 76 6.25 5.12 -2.53
C THR A 76 6.03 3.74 -1.93
N VAL A 77 5.17 2.96 -2.60
CA VAL A 77 4.97 1.54 -2.33
C VAL A 77 4.99 0.81 -3.67
N PHE A 78 5.35 -0.47 -3.64
CA PHE A 78 5.24 -1.34 -4.81
C PHE A 78 3.99 -2.20 -4.66
N LEU A 79 3.10 -2.11 -5.64
CA LEU A 79 1.90 -2.94 -5.74
C LEU A 79 2.17 -4.01 -6.78
N PHE A 80 2.03 -5.26 -6.38
CA PHE A 80 2.30 -6.37 -7.30
C PHE A 80 1.10 -7.31 -7.36
N GLU A 81 0.98 -8.00 -8.47
CA GLU A 81 -0.03 -9.04 -8.66
C GLU A 81 0.46 -10.07 -9.68
N GLY A 82 -0.09 -11.26 -9.60
CA GLY A 82 0.26 -12.34 -10.52
C GLY A 82 -0.58 -13.57 -10.29
N ASP A 83 -0.21 -14.63 -10.99
CA ASP A 83 -0.83 -15.93 -10.78
C ASP A 83 -0.34 -16.55 -9.50
N ASP A 84 -1.27 -17.07 -8.70
CA ASP A 84 -0.93 -17.73 -7.44
C ASP A 84 -0.12 -19.01 -7.72
N ARG A 85 0.94 -19.18 -6.95
CA ARG A 85 1.82 -20.33 -7.07
C ARG A 85 2.69 -20.47 -5.82
N ILE A 86 3.17 -21.67 -5.59
CA ILE A 86 4.11 -21.91 -4.50
C ILE A 86 5.35 -21.05 -4.71
N GLY A 87 5.72 -20.29 -3.70
CA GLY A 87 6.96 -19.53 -3.70
C GLY A 87 6.90 -18.19 -4.45
N ALA A 88 5.71 -17.69 -4.80
CA ALA A 88 5.59 -16.40 -5.49
C ALA A 88 6.31 -15.27 -4.74
N MET A 89 6.09 -15.17 -3.43
CA MET A 89 6.75 -14.14 -2.61
C MET A 89 8.24 -14.39 -2.44
N ALA A 90 8.65 -15.65 -2.38
CA ALA A 90 10.08 -15.97 -2.34
C ALA A 90 10.80 -15.46 -3.58
N ALA A 91 10.15 -15.55 -4.74
CA ALA A 91 10.72 -15.04 -5.99
C ALA A 91 10.83 -13.51 -5.97
N ILE A 92 9.79 -12.81 -5.52
CA ILE A 92 9.80 -11.35 -5.46
C ILE A 92 10.86 -10.85 -4.47
N LEU A 93 10.86 -11.37 -3.25
CA LEU A 93 11.83 -10.95 -2.25
C LEU A 93 13.25 -11.38 -2.62
N GLY A 94 13.40 -12.47 -3.37
CA GLY A 94 14.69 -12.90 -3.89
C GLY A 94 15.32 -11.88 -4.83
N LYS A 95 14.52 -11.19 -5.63
CA LYS A 95 15.02 -10.12 -6.50
C LYS A 95 15.62 -8.97 -5.69
N LEU A 96 14.97 -8.59 -4.60
CA LEU A 96 15.50 -7.56 -3.71
C LEU A 96 16.77 -8.03 -3.01
N ALA A 97 16.80 -9.29 -2.57
CA ALA A 97 17.98 -9.86 -1.93
C ALA A 97 19.18 -9.85 -2.87
N ALA A 98 18.98 -10.21 -4.13
CA ALA A 98 20.04 -10.19 -5.13
C ALA A 98 20.59 -8.77 -5.35
N ALA A 99 19.75 -7.76 -5.20
CA ALA A 99 20.13 -6.36 -5.30
C ALA A 99 20.62 -5.76 -3.97
N LYS A 100 20.70 -6.57 -2.91
CA LYS A 100 21.10 -6.18 -1.56
C LYS A 100 20.19 -5.10 -0.97
N ILE A 101 18.90 -5.18 -1.27
CA ILE A 101 17.89 -4.25 -0.76
C ILE A 101 17.01 -4.99 0.25
N ASN A 102 16.79 -4.38 1.41
CA ASN A 102 15.93 -4.91 2.44
C ASN A 102 14.51 -4.37 2.29
N ALA A 103 13.52 -5.24 2.35
CA ALA A 103 12.12 -4.84 2.45
C ALA A 103 11.84 -4.41 3.90
N THR A 104 11.24 -3.24 4.08
CA THR A 104 10.85 -2.77 5.42
C THR A 104 9.52 -3.37 5.85
N ALA A 105 8.66 -3.69 4.89
CA ALA A 105 7.40 -4.37 5.12
C ALA A 105 6.92 -4.99 3.82
N SER A 106 6.15 -6.06 3.91
CA SER A 106 5.49 -6.67 2.76
C SER A 106 4.28 -7.45 3.24
N GLU A 107 3.29 -7.53 2.36
CA GLU A 107 2.13 -8.37 2.58
C GLU A 107 1.65 -8.91 1.26
N ALA A 108 1.00 -10.05 1.29
CA ALA A 108 0.41 -10.65 0.10
C ALA A 108 -0.82 -11.45 0.50
N VAL A 109 -1.74 -11.53 -0.43
CA VAL A 109 -2.99 -12.27 -0.24
C VAL A 109 -3.35 -12.97 -1.55
N CYS A 110 -3.86 -14.20 -1.42
CA CYS A 110 -4.42 -14.94 -2.55
C CYS A 110 -5.93 -14.74 -2.60
N THR A 111 -6.45 -14.66 -3.80
CA THR A 111 -7.89 -14.55 -4.03
C THR A 111 -8.42 -15.83 -4.62
N SER A 112 -9.75 -15.99 -4.61
CA SER A 112 -10.41 -17.21 -5.11
C SER A 112 -10.22 -17.44 -6.61
N GLY A 113 -9.79 -16.44 -7.36
CA GLY A 113 -9.57 -16.55 -8.81
C GLY A 113 -8.21 -17.09 -9.22
N GLY A 114 -7.44 -17.68 -8.31
CA GLY A 114 -6.09 -18.18 -8.63
C GLY A 114 -5.08 -17.08 -8.83
N ARG A 115 -5.34 -15.91 -8.26
CA ARG A 115 -4.45 -14.74 -8.33
C ARG A 115 -3.92 -14.42 -6.94
N PHE A 116 -2.77 -13.78 -6.89
CA PHE A 116 -2.28 -13.15 -5.67
C PHE A 116 -1.96 -11.68 -5.94
N ALA A 117 -1.95 -10.89 -4.89
CA ALA A 117 -1.56 -9.50 -4.93
C ALA A 117 -0.97 -9.09 -3.60
N GLY A 118 -0.22 -8.01 -3.58
CA GLY A 118 0.34 -7.52 -2.34
C GLY A 118 1.05 -6.19 -2.48
N LEU A 119 1.62 -5.78 -1.36
CA LEU A 119 2.35 -4.53 -1.23
C LEU A 119 3.74 -4.81 -0.68
N LEU A 120 4.67 -3.96 -1.07
CA LEU A 120 6.05 -4.07 -0.62
C LEU A 120 6.63 -2.67 -0.42
N TRP A 121 7.20 -2.45 0.74
CA TRP A 121 7.83 -1.19 1.11
C TRP A 121 9.32 -1.37 1.26
N VAL A 122 10.08 -0.39 0.79
CA VAL A 122 11.52 -0.28 1.03
C VAL A 122 11.81 1.12 1.56
N LYS A 123 13.00 1.33 2.10
CA LYS A 123 13.40 2.67 2.54
C LYS A 123 13.43 3.62 1.34
N PRO A 124 13.15 4.93 1.54
CA PRO A 124 13.16 5.90 0.44
C PRO A 124 14.44 5.87 -0.40
N LYS A 125 15.60 5.69 0.24
CA LYS A 125 16.89 5.62 -0.47
C LYS A 125 16.99 4.43 -1.42
N ASP A 126 16.20 3.39 -1.22
CA ASP A 126 16.24 2.15 -1.98
C ASP A 126 15.19 2.06 -3.08
N VAL A 127 14.30 3.05 -3.20
CA VAL A 127 13.16 3.01 -4.12
C VAL A 127 13.62 2.82 -5.58
N ASN A 128 14.60 3.60 -6.02
CA ASN A 128 15.06 3.50 -7.41
C ASN A 128 15.73 2.16 -7.69
N GLY A 129 16.56 1.67 -6.77
CA GLY A 129 17.18 0.37 -6.90
C GLY A 129 16.17 -0.77 -6.90
N ALA A 130 15.16 -0.68 -6.04
CA ALA A 130 14.09 -1.67 -5.98
C ALA A 130 13.27 -1.67 -7.28
N ALA A 131 12.96 -0.50 -7.83
CA ALA A 131 12.22 -0.40 -9.09
C ALA A 131 12.96 -1.08 -10.24
N GLN A 132 14.29 -1.01 -10.24
CA GLN A 132 15.11 -1.68 -11.26
C GLN A 132 15.20 -3.19 -11.03
N ALA A 133 15.23 -3.64 -9.78
CA ALA A 133 15.39 -5.04 -9.42
C ALA A 133 14.10 -5.86 -9.60
N LEU A 134 12.96 -5.24 -9.40
CA LEU A 134 11.64 -5.90 -9.42
C LEU A 134 11.04 -6.08 -10.82
#